data_ea13166358c752d822435127d20b51bc
#
_entry.id   ea13166358c752d822435127d20b51bc
#
_cell.length_a   1.000
_cell.length_b   1.000
_cell.length_c   1.000
_cell.angle_alpha   90.00
_cell.angle_beta   90.00
_cell.angle_gamma   90.00
#
_symmetry.space_group_name_H-M   'P 1'
#
loop_
_entity.id
_entity.type
_entity.pdbx_description
1 polymer ?
#
loop_
_entity_poly.entity_id
_entity_poly.type
_entity_poly.pdbx_seq_one_letter_code
_entity_poly.pdbx_strand_id
1 'polypeptide(L)'
;MKFCPECGAPVELRVPQDDHRERHICTVCTTIHYHNPKLIVGAIPEWEDGRILLCRRAIEPRHGLWTLPAGFMENGETTAEAAARETLEEANARVAIGDLYSMHNLPHIDQVHLLFRAKLLDLDFSPGVESLEVALFTENEIPWDTLAFRPVKFTLQHYFEDRKKGSFHFFNVDLKPPVDKPDNHA
;
A
#
# COMPACT_ATOMS: atom_id res chain seq x y z
N MET A 1 13.30 -17.62 -2.22
CA MET A 1 12.99 -18.65 -3.24
C MET A 1 13.80 -19.90 -2.92
N LYS A 2 13.22 -21.11 -2.97
CA LYS A 2 13.95 -22.39 -2.70
C LYS A 2 14.22 -23.18 -3.98
N PHE A 3 13.35 -23.05 -4.97
CA PHE A 3 13.43 -23.80 -6.22
C PHE A 3 13.28 -22.88 -7.42
N CYS A 4 13.93 -23.23 -8.52
CA CYS A 4 13.88 -22.52 -9.80
C CYS A 4 12.52 -22.77 -10.48
N PRO A 5 11.76 -21.72 -10.85
CA PRO A 5 10.49 -21.89 -11.55
C PRO A 5 10.65 -22.43 -12.99
N GLU A 6 11.84 -22.31 -13.59
CA GLU A 6 12.09 -22.74 -14.96
C GLU A 6 12.34 -24.27 -15.06
N CYS A 7 13.09 -24.85 -14.08
CA CYS A 7 13.52 -26.23 -14.18
C CYS A 7 13.30 -27.08 -12.91
N GLY A 8 12.75 -26.49 -11.85
CA GLY A 8 12.47 -27.16 -10.59
C GLY A 8 13.69 -27.46 -9.70
N ALA A 9 14.91 -27.17 -10.15
CA ALA A 9 16.12 -27.43 -9.38
C ALA A 9 16.29 -26.45 -8.21
N PRO A 10 17.09 -26.80 -7.17
CA PRO A 10 17.42 -25.88 -6.08
C PRO A 10 18.07 -24.59 -6.56
N VAL A 11 17.84 -23.49 -5.82
CA VAL A 11 18.54 -22.21 -6.03
C VAL A 11 19.43 -21.89 -4.85
N GLU A 12 20.53 -21.19 -5.12
CA GLU A 12 21.50 -20.71 -4.14
C GLU A 12 21.58 -19.19 -4.20
N LEU A 13 21.82 -18.57 -3.03
CA LEU A 13 22.17 -17.15 -2.95
C LEU A 13 23.66 -17.00 -3.19
N ARG A 14 24.06 -16.32 -4.26
CA ARG A 14 25.43 -15.96 -4.56
C ARG A 14 25.50 -14.71 -5.44
N VAL A 15 26.64 -14.03 -5.44
CA VAL A 15 26.88 -12.88 -6.31
C VAL A 15 27.21 -13.39 -7.72
N PRO A 16 26.39 -13.06 -8.74
CA PRO A 16 26.69 -13.40 -10.14
C PRO A 16 27.97 -12.72 -10.61
N GLN A 17 28.57 -13.23 -11.67
CA GLN A 17 29.64 -12.52 -12.36
C GLN A 17 29.11 -11.16 -12.85
N ASP A 18 29.89 -10.09 -12.67
CA ASP A 18 29.55 -8.71 -13.05
C ASP A 18 28.39 -8.07 -12.26
N ASP A 19 27.94 -8.68 -11.16
CA ASP A 19 26.99 -8.08 -10.19
C ASP A 19 27.72 -7.78 -8.87
N HIS A 20 27.11 -6.98 -8.00
CA HIS A 20 27.64 -6.62 -6.68
C HIS A 20 26.66 -7.01 -5.54
N ARG A 21 25.58 -7.71 -5.88
CA ARG A 21 24.54 -8.16 -4.93
C ARG A 21 24.30 -9.66 -5.07
N GLU A 22 23.94 -10.28 -3.96
CA GLU A 22 23.48 -11.66 -3.96
C GLU A 22 22.15 -11.78 -4.73
N ARG A 23 22.07 -12.82 -5.57
CA ARG A 23 20.89 -13.20 -6.34
C ARG A 23 20.58 -14.67 -6.12
N HIS A 24 19.32 -15.03 -6.29
CA HIS A 24 18.96 -16.44 -6.37
C HIS A 24 19.36 -16.98 -7.74
N ILE A 25 20.30 -17.94 -7.76
CA ILE A 25 20.82 -18.55 -9.00
C ILE A 25 20.50 -20.04 -8.97
N CYS A 26 19.93 -20.54 -10.07
CA CYS A 26 19.64 -21.96 -10.22
C CYS A 26 20.94 -22.76 -10.30
N THR A 27 21.03 -23.87 -9.55
CA THR A 27 22.24 -24.74 -9.52
C THR A 27 22.40 -25.59 -10.79
N VAL A 28 21.34 -25.72 -11.62
CA VAL A 28 21.33 -26.55 -12.82
C VAL A 28 21.26 -25.71 -14.09
N CYS A 29 20.21 -24.90 -14.28
CA CYS A 29 20.06 -24.09 -15.50
C CYS A 29 20.73 -22.72 -15.44
N THR A 30 21.38 -22.38 -14.33
CA THR A 30 22.12 -21.13 -14.10
C THR A 30 21.28 -19.84 -14.22
N THR A 31 19.97 -19.92 -14.36
CA THR A 31 19.07 -18.77 -14.43
C THR A 31 19.20 -17.93 -13.17
N ILE A 32 19.40 -16.62 -13.36
CA ILE A 32 19.46 -15.63 -12.28
C ILE A 32 18.05 -15.08 -12.05
N HIS A 33 17.55 -15.22 -10.81
CA HIS A 33 16.24 -14.73 -10.43
C HIS A 33 16.38 -13.41 -9.65
N TYR A 34 15.84 -12.35 -10.23
CA TYR A 34 15.80 -11.04 -9.61
C TYR A 34 14.57 -10.93 -8.68
N HIS A 35 14.77 -10.25 -7.55
CA HIS A 35 13.71 -9.97 -6.61
C HIS A 35 13.61 -8.46 -6.44
N ASN A 36 12.49 -7.88 -6.88
CA ASN A 36 12.24 -6.44 -6.83
C ASN A 36 11.31 -6.10 -5.67
N PRO A 37 11.34 -4.85 -5.17
CA PRO A 37 10.33 -4.37 -4.23
C PRO A 37 8.92 -4.55 -4.79
N LYS A 38 7.99 -4.89 -3.90
CA LYS A 38 6.57 -4.98 -4.24
C LYS A 38 5.96 -3.59 -4.25
N LEU A 39 5.13 -3.30 -5.25
CA LEU A 39 4.33 -2.10 -5.31
C LEU A 39 2.99 -2.34 -4.64
N ILE A 40 2.65 -1.49 -3.66
CA ILE A 40 1.32 -1.37 -3.07
C ILE A 40 0.72 -0.07 -3.61
N VAL A 41 -0.48 -0.17 -4.16
CA VAL A 41 -1.14 0.97 -4.79
C VAL A 41 -2.52 1.16 -4.18
N GLY A 42 -2.89 2.40 -3.92
CA GLY A 42 -4.19 2.69 -3.32
C GLY A 42 -4.64 4.11 -3.57
N ALA A 43 -5.79 4.44 -3.02
CA ALA A 43 -6.44 5.72 -3.20
C ALA A 43 -6.81 6.38 -1.87
N ILE A 44 -7.00 7.71 -1.93
CA ILE A 44 -7.64 8.54 -0.92
C ILE A 44 -9.02 8.92 -1.49
N PRO A 45 -10.06 8.07 -1.31
CA PRO A 45 -11.37 8.31 -1.91
C PRO A 45 -12.10 9.39 -1.10
N GLU A 46 -12.23 10.58 -1.70
CA GLU A 46 -12.91 11.73 -1.10
C GLU A 46 -14.31 11.88 -1.68
N TRP A 47 -15.31 12.07 -0.80
CA TRP A 47 -16.65 12.45 -1.19
C TRP A 47 -16.75 13.99 -1.33
N GLU A 48 -17.79 14.47 -2.02
CA GLU A 48 -18.02 15.89 -2.31
C GLU A 48 -18.02 16.80 -1.07
N ASP A 49 -18.42 16.26 0.09
CA ASP A 49 -18.46 16.97 1.38
C ASP A 49 -17.12 16.94 2.13
N GLY A 50 -16.09 16.35 1.55
CA GLY A 50 -14.73 16.28 2.09
C GLY A 50 -14.48 15.12 3.05
N ARG A 51 -15.43 14.20 3.24
CA ARG A 51 -15.18 12.97 3.99
C ARG A 51 -14.36 11.99 3.17
N ILE A 52 -13.50 11.22 3.85
CA ILE A 52 -12.62 10.21 3.25
C ILE A 52 -13.16 8.82 3.58
N LEU A 53 -13.22 7.94 2.58
CA LEU A 53 -13.60 6.54 2.75
C LEU A 53 -12.41 5.75 3.28
N LEU A 54 -12.64 5.00 4.37
CA LEU A 54 -11.70 4.03 4.91
C LEU A 54 -12.35 2.64 4.97
N CYS A 55 -11.50 1.61 4.89
CA CYS A 55 -11.84 0.21 5.03
C CYS A 55 -11.33 -0.33 6.37
N ARG A 56 -12.11 -1.13 7.08
CA ARG A 56 -11.70 -1.86 8.27
C ARG A 56 -11.31 -3.28 7.88
N ARG A 57 -10.07 -3.63 8.05
CA ARG A 57 -9.48 -4.88 7.54
C ARG A 57 -10.12 -6.14 8.12
N ALA A 58 -10.47 -7.10 7.25
CA ALA A 58 -10.93 -8.45 7.61
C ALA A 58 -9.79 -9.47 7.61
N ILE A 59 -8.57 -9.09 7.17
CA ILE A 59 -7.43 -10.00 6.97
C ILE A 59 -6.19 -9.56 7.75
N GLU A 60 -5.29 -10.51 8.00
CA GLU A 60 -3.94 -10.22 8.53
C GLU A 60 -3.00 -9.72 7.42
N PRO A 61 -1.98 -8.93 7.77
CA PRO A 61 -1.70 -8.38 9.09
C PRO A 61 -2.67 -7.23 9.43
N ARG A 62 -2.81 -6.93 10.72
CA ARG A 62 -3.59 -5.78 11.21
C ARG A 62 -5.11 -5.94 11.05
N HIS A 63 -5.63 -7.15 11.23
CA HIS A 63 -7.07 -7.41 11.29
C HIS A 63 -7.80 -6.46 12.26
N GLY A 64 -8.96 -5.94 11.84
CA GLY A 64 -9.80 -5.03 12.63
C GLY A 64 -9.34 -3.56 12.66
N LEU A 65 -8.18 -3.22 12.08
CA LEU A 65 -7.70 -1.84 12.00
C LEU A 65 -8.14 -1.17 10.68
N TRP A 66 -8.17 0.17 10.69
CA TRP A 66 -8.61 0.96 9.56
C TRP A 66 -7.48 1.30 8.59
N THR A 67 -7.78 1.38 7.32
CA THR A 67 -6.82 1.73 6.26
C THR A 67 -7.51 2.47 5.11
N LEU A 68 -6.72 3.14 4.28
CA LEU A 68 -7.13 3.48 2.92
C LEU A 68 -7.20 2.20 2.07
N PRO A 69 -8.13 2.09 1.11
CA PRO A 69 -8.15 0.96 0.19
C PRO A 69 -6.84 0.93 -0.61
N ALA A 70 -6.13 -0.20 -0.53
CA ALA A 70 -4.83 -0.38 -1.16
C ALA A 70 -4.35 -1.83 -1.12
N GLY A 71 -3.78 -2.32 -2.21
CA GLY A 71 -3.20 -3.65 -2.30
C GLY A 71 -2.06 -3.76 -3.31
N PHE A 72 -1.68 -4.98 -3.64
CA PHE A 72 -0.58 -5.24 -4.56
C PHE A 72 -0.98 -4.93 -6.00
N MET A 73 -0.12 -4.17 -6.68
CA MET A 73 -0.24 -3.97 -8.12
C MET A 73 -0.05 -5.30 -8.86
N GLU A 74 -0.92 -5.59 -9.82
CA GLU A 74 -0.85 -6.77 -10.67
C GLU A 74 -0.13 -6.50 -11.98
N ASN A 75 0.32 -7.57 -12.64
CA ASN A 75 0.95 -7.45 -13.96
C ASN A 75 -0.09 -7.06 -15.02
N GLY A 76 0.26 -6.10 -15.86
CA GLY A 76 -0.57 -5.68 -16.99
C GLY A 76 -1.52 -4.52 -16.69
N GLU A 77 -1.54 -4.01 -15.46
CA GLU A 77 -2.29 -2.81 -15.10
C GLU A 77 -1.36 -1.60 -14.86
N THR A 78 -1.87 -0.41 -15.04
CA THR A 78 -1.24 0.84 -14.59
C THR A 78 -1.44 1.05 -13.09
N THR A 79 -0.63 1.89 -12.47
CA THR A 79 -0.79 2.23 -11.04
C THR A 79 -2.15 2.87 -10.72
N ALA A 80 -2.72 3.65 -11.66
CA ALA A 80 -4.04 4.24 -11.49
C ALA A 80 -5.16 3.19 -11.59
N GLU A 81 -5.05 2.24 -12.54
CA GLU A 81 -5.98 1.11 -12.64
C GLU A 81 -5.93 0.22 -11.40
N ALA A 82 -4.73 -0.07 -10.87
CA ALA A 82 -4.57 -0.81 -9.63
C ALA A 82 -5.27 -0.10 -8.45
N ALA A 83 -5.08 1.21 -8.29
CA ALA A 83 -5.73 1.98 -7.22
C ALA A 83 -7.26 1.96 -7.32
N ALA A 84 -7.81 2.02 -8.54
CA ALA A 84 -9.25 1.93 -8.78
C ALA A 84 -9.79 0.52 -8.49
N ARG A 85 -9.08 -0.53 -8.94
CA ARG A 85 -9.43 -1.93 -8.70
C ARG A 85 -9.45 -2.25 -7.21
N GLU A 86 -8.40 -1.91 -6.47
CA GLU A 86 -8.30 -2.14 -5.03
C GLU A 86 -9.43 -1.42 -4.26
N THR A 87 -9.76 -0.18 -4.68
CA THR A 87 -10.89 0.55 -4.08
C THR A 87 -12.23 -0.14 -4.33
N LEU A 88 -12.41 -0.71 -5.53
CA LEU A 88 -13.59 -1.48 -5.87
C LEU A 88 -13.64 -2.82 -5.12
N GLU A 89 -12.54 -3.54 -5.01
CA GLU A 89 -12.46 -4.85 -4.36
C GLU A 89 -12.65 -4.76 -2.84
N GLU A 90 -12.00 -3.77 -2.18
CA GLU A 90 -12.07 -3.64 -0.73
C GLU A 90 -13.33 -2.92 -0.23
N ALA A 91 -13.90 -2.02 -1.05
CA ALA A 91 -15.01 -1.15 -0.63
C ALA A 91 -16.24 -1.20 -1.53
N ASN A 92 -16.26 -1.97 -2.61
CA ASN A 92 -17.26 -1.89 -3.69
C ASN A 92 -17.51 -0.44 -4.16
N ALA A 93 -16.53 0.45 -3.96
CA ALA A 93 -16.64 1.87 -4.24
C ALA A 93 -16.04 2.22 -5.61
N ARG A 94 -16.76 3.02 -6.38
CA ARG A 94 -16.33 3.54 -7.67
C ARG A 94 -15.67 4.90 -7.50
N VAL A 95 -14.47 5.07 -8.09
CA VAL A 95 -13.68 6.29 -7.97
C VAL A 95 -13.19 6.82 -9.31
N ALA A 96 -13.06 8.12 -9.42
CA ALA A 96 -12.25 8.78 -10.44
C ALA A 96 -10.86 9.03 -9.83
N ILE A 97 -9.85 8.33 -10.34
CA ILE A 97 -8.46 8.50 -9.90
C ILE A 97 -7.93 9.84 -10.43
N GLY A 98 -7.33 10.59 -9.54
CA GLY A 98 -6.64 11.86 -9.82
C GLY A 98 -5.13 11.72 -9.80
N ASP A 99 -4.44 12.74 -9.29
CA ASP A 99 -2.98 12.78 -9.26
C ASP A 99 -2.39 11.81 -8.24
N LEU A 100 -1.20 11.25 -8.55
CA LEU A 100 -0.37 10.59 -7.56
C LEU A 100 -0.01 11.60 -6.47
N TYR A 101 -0.37 11.26 -5.24
CA TYR A 101 -0.23 12.18 -4.12
C TYR A 101 0.97 11.87 -3.24
N SER A 102 1.18 10.58 -2.93
CA SER A 102 2.30 10.19 -2.08
C SER A 102 3.01 8.92 -2.55
N MET A 103 4.33 8.89 -2.28
CA MET A 103 5.15 7.70 -2.39
C MET A 103 5.87 7.45 -1.07
N HIS A 104 5.73 6.24 -0.54
CA HIS A 104 6.43 5.83 0.67
C HIS A 104 7.36 4.67 0.36
N ASN A 105 8.65 4.86 0.64
CA ASN A 105 9.66 3.81 0.50
C ASN A 105 9.81 3.07 1.83
N LEU A 106 9.62 1.75 1.82
CA LEU A 106 9.77 0.87 2.97
C LEU A 106 10.83 -0.20 2.68
N PRO A 107 12.12 0.18 2.62
CA PRO A 107 13.19 -0.74 2.20
C PRO A 107 13.37 -1.92 3.14
N HIS A 108 12.97 -1.79 4.41
CA HIS A 108 13.07 -2.86 5.41
C HIS A 108 12.08 -4.02 5.22
N ILE A 109 11.10 -3.86 4.36
CA ILE A 109 10.12 -4.89 3.98
C ILE A 109 9.99 -5.03 2.46
N ASP A 110 10.91 -4.46 1.71
CA ASP A 110 10.96 -4.50 0.24
C ASP A 110 9.63 -4.03 -0.41
N GLN A 111 9.12 -2.88 0.03
CA GLN A 111 7.86 -2.32 -0.49
C GLN A 111 7.99 -0.84 -0.86
N VAL A 112 7.22 -0.45 -1.89
CA VAL A 112 6.94 0.95 -2.25
C VAL A 112 5.44 1.13 -2.29
N HIS A 113 4.91 2.11 -1.56
CA HIS A 113 3.48 2.44 -1.54
C HIS A 113 3.22 3.71 -2.34
N LEU A 114 2.26 3.65 -3.23
CA LEU A 114 1.79 4.76 -4.06
C LEU A 114 0.33 5.05 -3.72
N LEU A 115 0.02 6.26 -3.29
CA LEU A 115 -1.35 6.65 -2.98
C LEU A 115 -1.80 7.82 -3.85
N PHE A 116 -2.92 7.63 -4.53
CA PHE A 116 -3.54 8.59 -5.41
C PHE A 116 -4.64 9.37 -4.70
N ARG A 117 -4.82 10.63 -5.04
CA ARG A 117 -6.08 11.31 -4.77
C ARG A 117 -7.17 10.71 -5.66
N ALA A 118 -8.35 10.56 -5.10
CA ALA A 118 -9.47 10.04 -5.86
C ALA A 118 -10.79 10.69 -5.42
N LYS A 119 -11.73 10.81 -6.34
CA LYS A 119 -13.11 11.25 -6.03
C LYS A 119 -14.03 10.05 -6.06
N LEU A 120 -14.83 9.88 -5.01
CA LEU A 120 -15.96 8.95 -5.05
C LEU A 120 -16.98 9.42 -6.09
N LEU A 121 -17.45 8.48 -6.91
CA LEU A 121 -18.45 8.78 -7.95
C LEU A 121 -19.88 8.77 -7.42
N ASP A 122 -20.12 8.04 -6.34
CA ASP A 122 -21.41 7.92 -5.65
C ASP A 122 -21.20 7.39 -4.23
N LEU A 123 -22.29 7.19 -3.49
CA LEU A 123 -22.31 6.63 -2.13
C LEU A 123 -22.77 5.16 -2.10
N ASP A 124 -22.78 4.49 -3.24
CA ASP A 124 -23.07 3.06 -3.34
C ASP A 124 -21.78 2.26 -3.09
N PHE A 125 -21.42 2.14 -1.82
CA PHE A 125 -20.26 1.39 -1.37
C PHE A 125 -20.64 0.43 -0.23
N SER A 126 -19.91 -0.65 -0.10
CA SER A 126 -20.13 -1.68 0.93
C SER A 126 -18.83 -2.47 1.15
N PRO A 127 -18.65 -3.15 2.29
CA PRO A 127 -17.47 -3.96 2.50
C PRO A 127 -17.27 -5.02 1.42
N GLY A 128 -16.06 -5.08 0.86
CA GLY A 128 -15.59 -6.20 0.06
C GLY A 128 -15.17 -7.38 0.94
N VAL A 129 -14.68 -8.44 0.32
CA VAL A 129 -14.31 -9.71 1.03
C VAL A 129 -13.21 -9.48 2.07
N GLU A 130 -12.29 -8.55 1.82
CA GLU A 130 -11.17 -8.22 2.71
C GLU A 130 -11.48 -7.10 3.71
N SER A 131 -12.74 -6.63 3.77
CA SER A 131 -13.19 -5.56 4.67
C SER A 131 -14.31 -6.00 5.59
N LEU A 132 -14.17 -5.72 6.89
CA LEU A 132 -15.23 -5.91 7.89
C LEU A 132 -16.28 -4.79 7.80
N GLU A 133 -15.82 -3.59 7.46
CA GLU A 133 -16.59 -2.36 7.49
C GLU A 133 -15.97 -1.34 6.54
N VAL A 134 -16.81 -0.50 5.93
CA VAL A 134 -16.38 0.64 5.11
C VAL A 134 -17.20 1.84 5.54
N ALA A 135 -16.52 2.96 5.80
CA ALA A 135 -17.21 4.17 6.28
C ALA A 135 -16.52 5.45 5.80
N LEU A 136 -17.29 6.54 5.77
CA LEU A 136 -16.82 7.89 5.49
C LEU A 136 -16.51 8.64 6.78
N PHE A 137 -15.35 9.28 6.84
CA PHE A 137 -14.86 10.01 8.01
C PHE A 137 -14.53 11.46 7.64
N THR A 138 -14.96 12.40 8.46
CA THR A 138 -14.36 13.74 8.50
C THR A 138 -12.97 13.68 9.13
N GLU A 139 -12.14 14.72 8.98
CA GLU A 139 -10.81 14.78 9.60
C GLU A 139 -10.82 14.48 11.12
N ASN A 140 -11.83 15.00 11.82
CA ASN A 140 -11.94 14.86 13.27
C ASN A 140 -12.40 13.46 13.72
N GLU A 141 -13.04 12.71 12.82
CA GLU A 141 -13.56 11.36 13.07
C GLU A 141 -12.57 10.26 12.64
N ILE A 142 -11.48 10.61 11.94
CA ILE A 142 -10.46 9.64 11.54
C ILE A 142 -9.96 8.88 12.78
N PRO A 143 -9.99 7.54 12.77
CA PRO A 143 -9.58 6.72 13.89
C PRO A 143 -8.05 6.60 13.98
N TRP A 144 -7.37 7.73 14.27
CA TRP A 144 -5.92 7.91 14.18
C TRP A 144 -5.09 6.87 14.95
N ASP A 145 -5.62 6.35 16.07
CA ASP A 145 -4.92 5.39 16.93
C ASP A 145 -5.09 3.94 16.44
N THR A 146 -6.08 3.70 15.58
CA THR A 146 -6.37 2.39 15.00
C THR A 146 -6.16 2.34 13.49
N LEU A 147 -5.38 3.27 12.94
CA LEU A 147 -4.90 3.15 11.57
C LEU A 147 -3.85 2.03 11.46
N ALA A 148 -4.06 1.13 10.50
CA ALA A 148 -3.27 -0.09 10.35
C ALA A 148 -1.80 0.17 10.01
N PHE A 149 -1.53 1.17 9.16
CA PHE A 149 -0.23 1.34 8.54
C PHE A 149 0.27 2.78 8.64
N ARG A 150 1.57 2.94 8.91
CA ARG A 150 2.22 4.25 8.97
C ARG A 150 2.09 5.06 7.67
N PRO A 151 2.27 4.48 6.46
CA PRO A 151 2.03 5.21 5.21
C PRO A 151 0.67 5.88 5.16
N VAL A 152 -0.40 5.16 5.56
CA VAL A 152 -1.77 5.70 5.59
C VAL A 152 -1.88 6.89 6.54
N LYS A 153 -1.34 6.76 7.75
CA LYS A 153 -1.35 7.86 8.74
C LYS A 153 -0.63 9.10 8.21
N PHE A 154 0.59 8.94 7.69
CA PHE A 154 1.36 10.05 7.10
C PHE A 154 0.62 10.70 5.93
N THR A 155 0.07 9.88 5.04
CA THR A 155 -0.67 10.39 3.88
C THR A 155 -1.88 11.20 4.29
N LEU A 156 -2.72 10.70 5.21
CA LEU A 156 -3.91 11.41 5.67
C LEU A 156 -3.56 12.72 6.41
N GLN A 157 -2.51 12.72 7.24
CA GLN A 157 -2.05 13.93 7.91
C GLN A 157 -1.67 15.03 6.91
N HIS A 158 -0.82 14.70 5.92
CA HIS A 158 -0.44 15.64 4.86
C HIS A 158 -1.63 16.07 4.02
N TYR A 159 -2.51 15.12 3.69
CA TYR A 159 -3.70 15.38 2.88
C TYR A 159 -4.60 16.44 3.52
N PHE A 160 -4.91 16.34 4.80
CA PHE A 160 -5.73 17.32 5.49
C PHE A 160 -5.02 18.66 5.68
N GLU A 161 -3.70 18.67 5.87
CA GLU A 161 -2.92 19.92 5.90
C GLU A 161 -2.94 20.64 4.55
N ASP A 162 -2.72 19.93 3.45
CA ASP A 162 -2.75 20.49 2.10
C ASP A 162 -4.14 20.96 1.72
N ARG A 163 -5.18 20.23 2.12
CA ARG A 163 -6.56 20.65 1.92
C ARG A 163 -6.87 22.00 2.61
N LYS A 164 -6.38 22.22 3.83
CA LYS A 164 -6.53 23.49 4.56
C LYS A 164 -5.81 24.65 3.84
N LYS A 165 -4.69 24.34 3.17
CA LYS A 165 -3.93 25.32 2.38
C LYS A 165 -4.52 25.57 0.98
N GLY A 166 -5.44 24.69 0.53
CA GLY A 166 -6.03 24.73 -0.81
C GLY A 166 -5.07 24.31 -1.93
N SER A 167 -3.96 23.66 -1.60
CA SER A 167 -2.95 23.21 -2.58
C SER A 167 -2.39 21.84 -2.21
N PHE A 168 -2.41 20.92 -3.16
CA PHE A 168 -1.91 19.55 -2.97
C PHE A 168 -0.62 19.37 -3.76
N HIS A 169 0.39 18.82 -3.11
CA HIS A 169 1.68 18.56 -3.71
C HIS A 169 2.10 17.12 -3.50
N PHE A 170 2.65 16.50 -4.55
CA PHE A 170 3.26 15.18 -4.40
C PHE A 170 4.40 15.22 -3.37
N PHE A 171 4.43 14.23 -2.50
CA PHE A 171 5.54 14.04 -1.57
C PHE A 171 6.05 12.60 -1.55
N ASN A 172 7.35 12.48 -1.24
CA ASN A 172 8.05 11.21 -1.11
C ASN A 172 8.66 11.08 0.28
N VAL A 173 8.49 9.92 0.93
CA VAL A 173 8.97 9.67 2.29
C VAL A 173 9.66 8.31 2.39
N ASP A 174 10.84 8.31 3.02
CA ASP A 174 11.55 7.08 3.39
C ASP A 174 11.17 6.69 4.83
N LEU A 175 10.41 5.61 4.97
CA LEU A 175 9.98 5.11 6.25
C LEU A 175 10.97 4.08 6.81
N LYS A 176 11.68 4.47 7.88
CA LYS A 176 12.54 3.56 8.65
C LYS A 176 11.69 2.54 9.43
N PRO A 177 12.26 1.37 9.79
CA PRO A 177 11.61 0.44 10.70
C PRO A 177 11.05 1.17 11.93
N PRO A 178 9.93 0.70 12.52
CA PRO A 178 9.53 1.19 13.84
C PRO A 178 10.69 1.00 14.81
N VAL A 179 11.00 2.03 15.58
CA VAL A 179 11.92 1.85 16.73
C VAL A 179 11.13 1.05 17.75
N ASP A 180 11.56 -0.19 18.04
CA ASP A 180 10.97 -0.99 19.10
C ASP A 180 11.01 -0.16 20.38
N LYS A 181 9.84 0.14 20.95
CA LYS A 181 9.80 0.63 22.33
C LYS A 181 10.35 -0.51 23.17
N PRO A 182 11.37 -0.28 24.02
CA PRO A 182 11.83 -1.31 24.93
C PRO A 182 10.62 -1.79 25.74
N ASP A 183 10.40 -3.12 25.73
CA ASP A 183 9.36 -3.76 26.53
C ASP A 183 9.55 -3.33 27.99
N ASN A 184 8.66 -2.47 28.47
CA ASN A 184 8.55 -2.16 29.87
C ASN A 184 7.85 -3.33 30.59
N HIS A 185 8.56 -4.45 30.68
CA HIS A 185 8.26 -5.52 31.63
C HIS A 185 9.32 -5.50 32.72
N ALA A 186 9.04 -4.71 33.74
CA ALA A 186 9.63 -4.82 35.08
C ALA A 186 8.48 -5.01 36.07
#